data_f3f6385e4d2b79440247242442588515
#
_entry.id   f3f6385e4d2b79440247242442588515
#
_cell.length_a   1.000
_cell.length_b   1.000
_cell.length_c   1.000
_cell.angle_alpha   90.00
_cell.angle_beta   90.00
_cell.angle_gamma   90.00
#
_symmetry.space_group_name_H-M   'P 1'
#
loop_
_entity.id
_entity.type
_entity.pdbx_description
1 polymer ?
#
loop_
_entity_poly.entity_id
_entity_poly.type
_entity_poly.pdbx_seq_one_letter_code
_entity_poly.pdbx_strand_id
1 'polypeptide(L)'
;MTLDIYDRVKNSEKLVLPGTRLAVTEEFIGGMGTYTEEDYIYSSVTGKVIIDLENHEISVLAKPQSAIVPKNGDIAIGSIVNVSRQMVTVSISYINNKAVHPSYTMVIHISQLSKDYLETADDAVCLADIVRVKIIDAKTIPLQGSLIGSQLGVVLATCSQCGAELEKIGRNKLKCSECSYIQRRKTTIDYGSGDLGFKT
;
A
#
# COMPACT_ATOMS: atom_id res chain seq x y z
N MET A 1 40.03 9.32 21.79
CA MET A 1 39.23 8.28 21.10
C MET A 1 37.75 8.72 20.88
N THR A 2 37.41 9.95 21.23
CA THR A 2 36.07 10.57 21.17
C THR A 2 35.75 11.23 19.82
N LEU A 3 36.74 11.59 19.03
CA LEU A 3 36.57 12.27 17.72
C LEU A 3 35.96 11.36 16.63
N ASP A 4 36.10 10.05 16.76
CA ASP A 4 35.69 9.10 15.72
C ASP A 4 34.16 8.86 15.65
N ILE A 5 33.44 9.15 16.74
CA ILE A 5 31.97 9.04 16.81
C ILE A 5 31.34 10.31 16.22
N TYR A 6 31.95 11.47 16.46
CA TYR A 6 31.50 12.77 16.01
C TYR A 6 31.54 12.91 14.48
N ASP A 7 32.63 12.47 13.86
CA ASP A 7 32.78 12.48 12.40
C ASP A 7 31.87 11.44 11.72
N ARG A 8 31.61 10.31 12.36
CA ARG A 8 30.70 9.29 11.84
C ARG A 8 29.23 9.69 11.85
N VAL A 9 28.80 10.50 12.81
CA VAL A 9 27.40 10.92 12.93
C VAL A 9 27.13 12.16 12.07
N LYS A 10 28.07 13.08 11.95
CA LYS A 10 27.97 14.31 11.17
C LYS A 10 27.90 14.06 9.65
N ASN A 11 28.43 12.94 9.18
CA ASN A 11 28.52 12.59 7.76
C ASN A 11 27.65 11.39 7.32
N SER A 12 26.92 10.77 8.20
CA SER A 12 26.14 9.59 7.81
C SER A 12 24.65 9.88 7.91
N GLU A 13 23.97 9.84 6.76
CA GLU A 13 22.55 9.49 6.65
C GLU A 13 22.29 8.08 7.21
N LYS A 14 23.06 7.68 8.22
CA LYS A 14 23.07 6.30 8.73
C LYS A 14 21.80 6.04 9.52
N LEU A 15 21.06 5.05 9.08
CA LEU A 15 19.94 4.49 9.80
C LEU A 15 20.46 3.85 11.09
N VAL A 16 19.89 4.22 12.25
CA VAL A 16 20.18 3.60 13.54
C VAL A 16 19.02 2.71 13.96
N LEU A 17 19.33 1.67 14.72
CA LEU A 17 18.36 0.73 15.26
C LEU A 17 18.18 0.96 16.77
N PRO A 18 17.07 0.52 17.38
CA PRO A 18 16.92 0.53 18.82
C PRO A 18 18.09 -0.16 19.52
N GLY A 19 18.61 0.45 20.60
CA GLY A 19 19.78 -0.03 21.31
C GLY A 19 21.12 0.41 20.71
N THR A 20 21.14 1.15 19.59
CA THR A 20 22.38 1.73 19.06
C THR A 20 22.84 2.86 19.96
N ARG A 21 24.09 2.80 20.46
CA ARG A 21 24.71 3.88 21.24
C ARG A 21 24.97 5.08 20.36
N LEU A 22 24.51 6.25 20.80
CA LEU A 22 24.54 7.52 20.06
C LEU A 22 25.60 8.48 20.60
N ALA A 23 25.59 8.71 21.92
CA ALA A 23 26.45 9.69 22.58
C ALA A 23 26.68 9.33 24.06
N VAL A 24 27.46 10.15 24.75
CA VAL A 24 27.60 10.15 26.21
C VAL A 24 26.80 11.31 26.81
N THR A 25 26.27 11.11 28.01
CA THR A 25 25.44 12.13 28.72
C THR A 25 26.22 13.34 29.14
N GLU A 26 27.56 13.27 29.20
CA GLU A 26 28.42 14.41 29.48
C GLU A 26 28.49 15.43 28.33
N GLU A 27 28.25 14.98 27.10
CA GLU A 27 28.37 15.80 25.89
C GLU A 27 27.01 16.21 25.32
N PHE A 28 25.98 15.36 25.46
CA PHE A 28 24.68 15.56 24.87
C PHE A 28 23.54 15.22 25.84
N ILE A 29 22.39 15.84 25.59
CA ILE A 29 21.12 15.54 26.22
C ILE A 29 20.31 14.65 25.27
N GLY A 30 19.71 13.58 25.76
CA GLY A 30 18.83 12.71 25.00
C GLY A 30 17.50 13.40 24.70
N GLY A 31 17.20 13.56 23.40
CA GLY A 31 15.95 14.11 22.89
C GLY A 31 14.97 13.03 22.43
N MET A 32 14.08 13.42 21.50
CA MET A 32 13.04 12.51 20.98
C MET A 32 13.65 11.26 20.33
N GLY A 33 13.07 10.08 20.61
CA GLY A 33 13.52 8.83 20.01
C GLY A 33 14.81 8.27 20.62
N THR A 34 15.21 8.75 21.81
CA THR A 34 16.35 8.26 22.57
C THR A 34 15.96 7.83 23.98
N TYR A 35 16.82 7.09 24.65
CA TYR A 35 16.78 6.82 26.08
C TYR A 35 18.18 6.84 26.66
N THR A 36 18.27 7.12 27.94
CA THR A 36 19.54 7.18 28.67
C THR A 36 19.65 5.97 29.57
N GLU A 37 20.80 5.31 29.52
CA GLU A 37 21.13 4.21 30.42
C GLU A 37 22.58 4.38 30.86
N GLU A 38 22.80 4.45 32.17
CA GLU A 38 24.08 4.83 32.78
C GLU A 38 24.58 6.18 32.20
N ASP A 39 25.81 6.22 31.66
CA ASP A 39 26.44 7.40 31.11
C ASP A 39 26.26 7.55 29.57
N TYR A 40 25.35 6.79 28.97
CA TYR A 40 25.20 6.73 27.52
C TYR A 40 23.76 6.99 27.08
N ILE A 41 23.66 7.61 25.91
CA ILE A 41 22.40 7.85 25.20
C ILE A 41 22.30 6.83 24.07
N TYR A 42 21.14 6.13 24.02
CA TYR A 42 20.84 5.10 23.04
C TYR A 42 19.62 5.48 22.22
N SER A 43 19.52 4.94 21.00
CA SER A 43 18.31 5.05 20.22
C SER A 43 17.22 4.14 20.76
N SER A 44 16.00 4.65 20.93
CA SER A 44 14.81 3.87 21.27
C SER A 44 14.00 3.44 20.05
N VAL A 45 14.29 4.02 18.86
CA VAL A 45 13.54 3.81 17.61
C VAL A 45 14.49 3.59 16.44
N THR A 46 13.98 2.98 15.36
CA THR A 46 14.70 2.94 14.09
C THR A 46 14.52 4.27 13.35
N GLY A 47 15.61 4.97 13.03
CA GLY A 47 15.50 6.28 12.39
C GLY A 47 16.83 6.90 12.01
N LYS A 48 16.77 8.18 11.61
CA LYS A 48 17.95 9.01 11.33
C LYS A 48 18.29 9.83 12.56
N VAL A 49 19.59 9.92 12.87
CA VAL A 49 20.08 10.75 13.99
C VAL A 49 20.09 12.21 13.57
N ILE A 50 19.57 13.07 14.44
CA ILE A 50 19.62 14.53 14.35
C ILE A 50 20.41 15.03 15.55
N ILE A 51 21.40 15.88 15.29
CA ILE A 51 22.22 16.50 16.32
C ILE A 51 22.01 18.00 16.27
N ASP A 52 21.54 18.56 17.36
CA ASP A 52 21.45 19.99 17.60
C ASP A 52 22.68 20.40 18.42
N LEU A 53 23.63 21.08 17.77
CA LEU A 53 24.87 21.53 18.38
C LEU A 53 24.68 22.77 19.25
N GLU A 54 23.61 23.55 19.04
CA GLU A 54 23.34 24.74 19.84
C GLU A 54 22.78 24.37 21.22
N ASN A 55 21.89 23.37 21.25
CA ASN A 55 21.26 22.88 22.47
C ASN A 55 21.96 21.66 23.08
N HIS A 56 23.01 21.15 22.44
CA HIS A 56 23.67 19.90 22.81
C HIS A 56 22.67 18.72 22.93
N GLU A 57 21.69 18.66 22.04
CA GLU A 57 20.66 17.62 22.02
C GLU A 57 20.87 16.62 20.88
N ILE A 58 20.74 15.33 21.20
CA ILE A 58 20.76 14.26 20.21
C ILE A 58 19.40 13.57 20.18
N SER A 59 18.78 13.57 19.02
CA SER A 59 17.45 12.99 18.77
C SER A 59 17.49 11.99 17.64
N VAL A 60 16.56 11.05 17.61
CA VAL A 60 16.38 10.13 16.48
C VAL A 60 15.01 10.36 15.86
N LEU A 61 15.03 10.88 14.63
CA LEU A 61 13.82 10.98 13.84
C LEU A 61 13.42 9.59 13.37
N ALA A 62 12.38 9.03 14.01
CA ALA A 62 11.84 7.74 13.60
C ALA A 62 11.52 7.74 12.11
N LYS A 63 11.97 6.72 11.38
CA LYS A 63 11.48 6.48 10.03
C LYS A 63 10.04 6.01 10.18
N PRO A 64 9.03 6.83 9.84
CA PRO A 64 7.65 6.44 10.07
C PRO A 64 7.30 5.28 9.14
N GLN A 65 7.29 4.07 9.66
CA GLN A 65 6.40 3.03 9.16
C GLN A 65 5.03 3.26 9.81
N SER A 66 4.43 4.42 9.54
CA SER A 66 3.03 4.65 9.93
C SER A 66 2.21 3.59 9.22
N ALA A 67 1.60 2.69 9.97
CA ALA A 67 0.60 1.80 9.42
C ALA A 67 -0.45 2.67 8.73
N ILE A 68 -0.67 2.44 7.44
CA ILE A 68 -1.66 3.17 6.66
C ILE A 68 -3.02 2.69 7.15
N VAL A 69 -3.75 3.55 7.84
CA VAL A 69 -5.11 3.26 8.29
C VAL A 69 -6.07 3.64 7.17
N PRO A 70 -6.84 2.67 6.63
CA PRO A 70 -7.83 2.94 5.59
C PRO A 70 -8.90 3.93 6.08
N LYS A 71 -9.37 4.80 5.19
CA LYS A 71 -10.45 5.75 5.44
C LYS A 71 -11.53 5.63 4.38
N ASN A 72 -12.75 6.01 4.75
CA ASN A 72 -13.84 6.10 3.79
C ASN A 72 -13.49 7.11 2.68
N GLY A 73 -13.63 6.68 1.43
CA GLY A 73 -13.30 7.50 0.26
C GLY A 73 -11.92 7.23 -0.33
N ASP A 74 -11.02 6.55 0.38
CA ASP A 74 -9.71 6.19 -0.14
C ASP A 74 -9.81 5.28 -1.36
N ILE A 75 -8.84 5.43 -2.26
CA ILE A 75 -8.69 4.56 -3.43
C ILE A 75 -7.65 3.50 -3.10
N ALA A 76 -8.03 2.25 -3.29
CA ALA A 76 -7.18 1.11 -3.03
C ALA A 76 -6.96 0.29 -4.31
N ILE A 77 -5.81 -0.39 -4.38
CA ILE A 77 -5.47 -1.35 -5.43
C ILE A 77 -5.19 -2.69 -4.76
N GLY A 78 -5.77 -3.73 -5.33
CA GLY A 78 -5.60 -5.07 -4.82
C GLY A 78 -5.91 -6.13 -5.87
N SER A 79 -5.70 -7.39 -5.50
CA SER A 79 -6.01 -8.55 -6.33
C SER A 79 -7.26 -9.26 -5.83
N ILE A 80 -8.06 -9.78 -6.76
CA ILE A 80 -9.23 -10.59 -6.42
C ILE A 80 -8.76 -11.96 -5.98
N VAL A 81 -9.13 -12.35 -4.75
CA VAL A 81 -8.74 -13.63 -4.14
C VAL A 81 -9.89 -14.61 -4.07
N ASN A 82 -11.13 -14.13 -4.11
CA ASN A 82 -12.30 -14.99 -4.16
C ASN A 82 -13.48 -14.28 -4.85
N VAL A 83 -14.22 -15.03 -5.67
CA VAL A 83 -15.46 -14.58 -6.30
C VAL A 83 -16.55 -15.56 -5.94
N SER A 84 -17.64 -15.06 -5.37
CA SER A 84 -18.86 -15.80 -5.11
C SER A 84 -20.03 -15.08 -5.78
N ARG A 85 -21.18 -15.74 -5.85
CA ARG A 85 -22.34 -15.25 -6.63
C ARG A 85 -22.71 -13.80 -6.32
N GLN A 86 -22.61 -13.37 -5.07
CA GLN A 86 -23.05 -12.04 -4.61
C GLN A 86 -21.93 -11.18 -4.03
N MET A 87 -20.75 -11.73 -3.77
CA MET A 87 -19.65 -11.04 -3.11
C MET A 87 -18.32 -11.37 -3.75
N VAL A 88 -17.44 -10.36 -3.78
CA VAL A 88 -16.07 -10.48 -4.24
C VAL A 88 -15.14 -10.11 -3.09
N THR A 89 -14.13 -10.93 -2.86
CA THR A 89 -13.10 -10.66 -1.85
C THR A 89 -11.83 -10.19 -2.56
N VAL A 90 -11.30 -9.06 -2.09
CA VAL A 90 -10.10 -8.41 -2.63
C VAL A 90 -9.04 -8.31 -1.54
N SER A 91 -7.82 -8.70 -1.86
CA SER A 91 -6.64 -8.46 -1.03
C SER A 91 -6.00 -7.13 -1.45
N ILE A 92 -6.06 -6.14 -0.57
CA ILE A 92 -5.58 -4.78 -0.82
C ILE A 92 -4.08 -4.71 -0.49
N SER A 93 -3.27 -4.31 -1.47
CA SER A 93 -1.83 -4.12 -1.33
C SER A 93 -1.41 -2.65 -1.33
N TYR A 94 -2.25 -1.75 -1.85
CA TYR A 94 -1.96 -0.32 -1.90
C TYR A 94 -3.20 0.51 -1.56
N ILE A 95 -3.00 1.61 -0.83
CA ILE A 95 -4.01 2.62 -0.52
C ILE A 95 -3.41 3.99 -0.81
N ASN A 96 -4.07 4.79 -1.67
CA ASN A 96 -3.61 6.12 -2.09
C ASN A 96 -2.14 6.11 -2.53
N ASN A 97 -1.75 5.16 -3.38
CA ASN A 97 -0.40 4.94 -3.94
C ASN A 97 0.68 4.57 -2.91
N LYS A 98 0.30 4.22 -1.70
CA LYS A 98 1.22 3.75 -0.66
C LYS A 98 1.01 2.26 -0.41
N ALA A 99 2.09 1.49 -0.43
CA ALA A 99 2.04 0.07 -0.09
C ALA A 99 1.60 -0.15 1.35
N VAL A 100 0.73 -1.13 1.58
CA VAL A 100 0.26 -1.51 2.91
C VAL A 100 0.75 -2.91 3.28
N HIS A 101 1.30 -3.02 4.47
CA HIS A 101 1.75 -4.27 5.04
C HIS A 101 1.33 -4.36 6.51
N PRO A 102 0.61 -5.41 6.93
CA PRO A 102 0.03 -6.48 6.10
C PRO A 102 -1.09 -5.97 5.17
N SER A 103 -1.42 -6.76 4.15
CA SER A 103 -2.54 -6.46 3.23
C SER A 103 -3.88 -6.47 3.97
N TYR A 104 -4.79 -5.60 3.53
CA TYR A 104 -6.16 -5.57 4.07
C TYR A 104 -7.09 -6.44 3.22
N THR A 105 -8.02 -7.11 3.88
CA THR A 105 -9.10 -7.82 3.19
C THR A 105 -10.29 -6.89 3.01
N MET A 106 -10.82 -6.83 1.78
CA MET A 106 -12.00 -6.05 1.42
C MET A 106 -13.03 -6.95 0.77
N VAL A 107 -14.30 -6.68 1.06
CA VAL A 107 -15.45 -7.34 0.43
C VAL A 107 -16.24 -6.31 -0.38
N ILE A 108 -16.66 -6.72 -1.57
CA ILE A 108 -17.48 -5.92 -2.48
C ILE A 108 -18.75 -6.71 -2.78
N HIS A 109 -19.89 -6.15 -2.44
CA HIS A 109 -21.18 -6.76 -2.78
C HIS A 109 -21.48 -6.53 -4.27
N ILE A 110 -22.23 -7.45 -4.91
CA ILE A 110 -22.56 -7.40 -6.34
C ILE A 110 -23.17 -6.06 -6.76
N SER A 111 -24.01 -5.44 -5.92
CA SER A 111 -24.59 -4.11 -6.16
C SER A 111 -23.56 -2.97 -6.21
N GLN A 112 -22.35 -3.20 -5.74
CA GLN A 112 -21.23 -2.26 -5.73
C GLN A 112 -20.20 -2.53 -6.83
N LEU A 113 -20.41 -3.56 -7.66
CA LEU A 113 -19.52 -3.88 -8.80
C LEU A 113 -19.83 -3.01 -10.02
N SER A 114 -21.10 -2.80 -10.33
CA SER A 114 -21.55 -2.01 -11.49
C SER A 114 -22.83 -1.23 -11.18
N LYS A 115 -23.09 -0.18 -11.97
CA LYS A 115 -24.42 0.47 -12.02
C LYS A 115 -25.41 -0.35 -12.82
N ASP A 116 -24.92 -1.12 -13.80
CA ASP A 116 -25.73 -2.00 -14.62
C ASP A 116 -26.06 -3.26 -13.81
N TYR A 117 -27.23 -3.85 -14.07
CA TYR A 117 -27.64 -5.11 -13.44
C TYR A 117 -26.68 -6.23 -13.81
N LEU A 118 -26.26 -7.00 -12.81
CA LEU A 118 -25.41 -8.19 -12.94
C LEU A 118 -26.16 -9.38 -12.34
N GLU A 119 -26.15 -10.51 -13.02
CA GLU A 119 -26.72 -11.76 -12.47
C GLU A 119 -25.76 -12.37 -11.46
N THR A 120 -24.48 -12.35 -11.77
CA THR A 120 -23.41 -12.89 -10.94
C THR A 120 -22.21 -11.95 -10.91
N ALA A 121 -21.39 -12.04 -9.87
CA ALA A 121 -20.17 -11.23 -9.77
C ALA A 121 -19.13 -11.61 -10.84
N ASP A 122 -19.15 -12.86 -11.31
CA ASP A 122 -18.26 -13.36 -12.38
C ASP A 122 -18.45 -12.63 -13.72
N ASP A 123 -19.61 -12.00 -13.95
CA ASP A 123 -19.87 -11.19 -15.14
C ASP A 123 -19.04 -9.89 -15.16
N ALA A 124 -18.57 -9.46 -14.00
CA ALA A 124 -17.83 -8.20 -13.86
C ALA A 124 -16.34 -8.38 -13.56
N VAL A 125 -15.96 -9.45 -12.86
CA VAL A 125 -14.59 -9.67 -12.38
C VAL A 125 -14.24 -11.14 -12.34
N CYS A 126 -12.93 -11.48 -12.28
CA CYS A 126 -12.47 -12.87 -12.14
C CYS A 126 -11.36 -12.96 -11.08
N LEU A 127 -11.04 -14.19 -10.68
CA LEU A 127 -9.89 -14.46 -9.81
C LEU A 127 -8.61 -13.91 -10.41
N ALA A 128 -7.72 -13.40 -9.55
CA ALA A 128 -6.43 -12.81 -9.88
C ALA A 128 -6.49 -11.50 -10.68
N ASP A 129 -7.67 -10.97 -11.04
CA ASP A 129 -7.78 -9.64 -11.63
C ASP A 129 -7.24 -8.59 -10.65
N ILE A 130 -6.46 -7.62 -11.16
CA ILE A 130 -6.04 -6.45 -10.39
C ILE A 130 -7.11 -5.37 -10.53
N VAL A 131 -7.59 -4.89 -9.39
CA VAL A 131 -8.71 -3.95 -9.34
C VAL A 131 -8.35 -2.68 -8.60
N ARG A 132 -8.87 -1.55 -9.10
CA ARG A 132 -8.89 -0.27 -8.41
C ARG A 132 -10.26 -0.07 -7.80
N VAL A 133 -10.31 0.03 -6.48
CA VAL A 133 -11.56 0.07 -5.68
C VAL A 133 -11.60 1.31 -4.82
N LYS A 134 -12.79 1.79 -4.51
CA LYS A 134 -13.02 2.85 -3.52
C LYS A 134 -13.51 2.24 -2.22
N ILE A 135 -12.91 2.61 -1.11
CA ILE A 135 -13.33 2.20 0.24
C ILE A 135 -14.61 2.97 0.59
N ILE A 136 -15.69 2.26 0.86
CA ILE A 136 -16.98 2.86 1.27
C ILE A 136 -17.21 2.75 2.78
N ASP A 137 -16.72 1.69 3.40
CA ASP A 137 -16.70 1.56 4.86
C ASP A 137 -15.36 0.96 5.32
N ALA A 138 -14.64 1.76 6.11
CA ALA A 138 -13.36 1.40 6.71
C ALA A 138 -13.48 1.01 8.19
N LYS A 139 -14.69 1.07 8.77
CA LYS A 139 -14.90 0.77 10.20
C LYS A 139 -15.11 -0.72 10.45
N THR A 140 -15.58 -1.44 9.43
CA THR A 140 -15.82 -2.88 9.50
C THR A 140 -14.61 -3.67 9.01
N ILE A 141 -14.40 -4.86 9.55
CA ILE A 141 -13.42 -5.83 9.08
C ILE A 141 -14.19 -7.09 8.69
N PRO A 142 -14.14 -7.50 7.41
CA PRO A 142 -13.41 -6.94 6.28
C PRO A 142 -13.94 -5.56 5.83
N LEU A 143 -13.04 -4.75 5.24
CA LEU A 143 -13.40 -3.45 4.65
C LEU A 143 -14.49 -3.62 3.59
N GLN A 144 -15.33 -2.61 3.38
CA GLN A 144 -16.30 -2.63 2.29
C GLN A 144 -15.86 -1.69 1.17
N GLY A 145 -16.00 -2.15 -0.07
CA GLY A 145 -15.56 -1.41 -1.26
C GLY A 145 -16.60 -1.31 -2.35
N SER A 146 -16.32 -0.44 -3.33
CA SER A 146 -17.15 -0.24 -4.52
C SER A 146 -16.29 -0.09 -5.77
N LEU A 147 -16.75 -0.68 -6.87
CA LEU A 147 -16.20 -0.50 -8.22
C LEU A 147 -17.05 0.47 -9.07
N ILE A 148 -18.07 1.09 -8.48
CA ILE A 148 -18.94 2.04 -9.19
C ILE A 148 -18.18 3.32 -9.50
N GLY A 149 -17.88 3.53 -10.77
CA GLY A 149 -17.15 4.69 -11.27
C GLY A 149 -16.41 4.38 -12.55
N SER A 150 -16.07 5.39 -13.34
CA SER A 150 -15.36 5.21 -14.61
C SER A 150 -13.88 4.89 -14.42
N GLN A 151 -13.29 5.37 -13.33
CA GLN A 151 -11.89 5.10 -12.95
C GLN A 151 -11.75 3.87 -12.05
N LEU A 152 -12.86 3.27 -11.60
CA LEU A 152 -12.88 2.10 -10.73
C LEU A 152 -13.22 0.85 -11.53
N GLY A 153 -12.63 -0.28 -11.17
CA GLY A 153 -12.81 -1.55 -11.87
C GLY A 153 -11.50 -2.31 -12.05
N VAL A 154 -11.51 -3.23 -12.99
CA VAL A 154 -10.33 -4.02 -13.36
C VAL A 154 -9.36 -3.16 -14.14
N VAL A 155 -8.11 -3.10 -13.68
CA VAL A 155 -6.99 -2.33 -14.27
C VAL A 155 -6.11 -3.24 -15.12
N LEU A 156 -5.94 -4.49 -14.66
CA LEU A 156 -5.21 -5.54 -15.35
C LEU A 156 -5.91 -6.87 -15.12
N ALA A 157 -6.06 -7.67 -16.15
CA ALA A 157 -6.67 -8.99 -16.07
C ALA A 157 -5.88 -10.01 -16.89
N THR A 158 -5.93 -11.26 -16.43
CA THR A 158 -5.38 -12.40 -17.14
C THR A 158 -6.49 -13.31 -17.67
N CYS A 159 -6.18 -14.02 -18.75
CA CYS A 159 -7.13 -14.94 -19.37
C CYS A 159 -7.41 -16.13 -18.45
N SER A 160 -8.69 -16.45 -18.20
CA SER A 160 -9.10 -17.59 -17.38
C SER A 160 -8.80 -18.93 -18.04
N GLN A 161 -8.49 -18.97 -19.34
CA GLN A 161 -8.20 -20.20 -20.09
C GLN A 161 -6.71 -20.52 -20.16
N CYS A 162 -5.87 -19.53 -20.49
CA CYS A 162 -4.44 -19.72 -20.75
C CYS A 162 -3.50 -18.88 -19.87
N GLY A 163 -4.04 -17.96 -19.05
CA GLY A 163 -3.24 -17.12 -18.18
C GLY A 163 -2.55 -15.91 -18.86
N ALA A 164 -2.65 -15.77 -20.19
CA ALA A 164 -2.07 -14.64 -20.91
C ALA A 164 -2.79 -13.32 -20.61
N GLU A 165 -2.17 -12.20 -20.91
CA GLU A 165 -2.77 -10.88 -20.73
C GLU A 165 -3.99 -10.67 -21.61
N LEU A 166 -4.95 -9.91 -21.12
CA LEU A 166 -6.16 -9.55 -21.83
C LEU A 166 -6.08 -8.12 -22.34
N GLU A 167 -6.37 -7.94 -23.62
CA GLU A 167 -6.41 -6.63 -24.29
C GLU A 167 -7.85 -6.10 -24.36
N LYS A 168 -8.01 -4.79 -24.19
CA LYS A 168 -9.32 -4.15 -24.25
C LYS A 168 -9.74 -3.93 -25.71
N ILE A 169 -10.82 -4.59 -26.12
CA ILE A 169 -11.41 -4.46 -27.46
C ILE A 169 -12.69 -3.61 -27.48
N GLY A 170 -13.22 -3.24 -26.29
CA GLY A 170 -14.44 -2.45 -26.19
C GLY A 170 -14.83 -2.17 -24.75
N ARG A 171 -15.99 -1.53 -24.55
CA ARG A 171 -16.51 -1.28 -23.20
C ARG A 171 -16.78 -2.61 -22.50
N ASN A 172 -16.05 -2.85 -21.41
CA ASN A 172 -16.16 -4.06 -20.59
C ASN A 172 -15.95 -5.39 -21.36
N LYS A 173 -15.26 -5.34 -22.53
CA LYS A 173 -14.91 -6.51 -23.32
C LYS A 173 -13.40 -6.60 -23.47
N LEU A 174 -12.85 -7.74 -23.12
CA LEU A 174 -11.44 -8.06 -23.21
C LEU A 174 -11.27 -9.29 -24.11
N LYS A 175 -10.17 -9.32 -24.88
CA LYS A 175 -9.76 -10.40 -25.74
C LYS A 175 -8.38 -10.88 -25.33
N CYS A 176 -8.19 -12.19 -25.28
CA CYS A 176 -6.86 -12.74 -25.03
C CYS A 176 -5.97 -12.60 -26.27
N SER A 177 -4.72 -12.18 -26.05
CA SER A 177 -3.70 -12.06 -27.09
C SER A 177 -3.33 -13.42 -27.69
N GLU A 178 -3.32 -14.48 -26.90
CA GLU A 178 -2.89 -15.81 -27.28
C GLU A 178 -4.04 -16.69 -27.81
N CYS A 179 -5.05 -16.96 -26.98
CA CYS A 179 -6.13 -17.90 -27.35
C CYS A 179 -7.34 -17.22 -28.01
N SER A 180 -7.32 -15.91 -28.17
CA SER A 180 -8.41 -15.11 -28.75
C SER A 180 -9.76 -15.22 -28.02
N TYR A 181 -9.80 -15.84 -26.84
CA TYR A 181 -11.00 -15.96 -26.03
C TYR A 181 -11.46 -14.58 -25.54
N ILE A 182 -12.78 -14.31 -25.69
CA ILE A 182 -13.37 -13.02 -25.31
C ILE A 182 -14.03 -13.17 -23.95
N GLN A 183 -13.71 -12.26 -23.05
CA GLN A 183 -14.24 -12.22 -21.69
C GLN A 183 -14.82 -10.84 -21.37
N ARG A 184 -15.76 -10.82 -20.43
CA ARG A 184 -16.32 -9.58 -19.91
C ARG A 184 -15.67 -9.24 -18.57
N ARG A 185 -15.31 -7.98 -18.39
CA ARG A 185 -14.82 -7.44 -17.12
C ARG A 185 -15.30 -6.00 -16.98
N LYS A 186 -15.58 -5.57 -15.77
CA LYS A 186 -15.81 -4.17 -15.46
C LYS A 186 -14.46 -3.43 -15.47
N THR A 187 -14.04 -2.97 -16.66
CA THR A 187 -12.75 -2.32 -16.85
C THR A 187 -12.77 -0.85 -16.48
N THR A 188 -11.63 -0.33 -16.04
CA THR A 188 -11.38 1.11 -15.90
C THR A 188 -11.25 1.76 -17.28
N ILE A 189 -11.30 3.11 -17.33
CA ILE A 189 -11.04 3.86 -18.58
C ILE A 189 -9.60 3.62 -19.03
N ASP A 190 -8.67 3.63 -18.10
CA ASP A 190 -7.22 3.50 -18.26
C ASP A 190 -6.71 2.06 -18.18
N TYR A 191 -7.56 1.07 -18.49
CA TYR A 191 -7.19 -0.34 -18.52
C TYR A 191 -5.95 -0.58 -19.40
N GLY A 192 -4.95 -1.28 -18.88
CA GLY A 192 -3.75 -1.65 -19.62
C GLY A 192 -2.75 -0.51 -19.86
N SER A 193 -2.98 0.70 -19.34
CA SER A 193 -2.06 1.83 -19.51
C SER A 193 -0.73 1.67 -18.77
N GLY A 194 -0.58 0.63 -17.96
CA GLY A 194 0.60 0.42 -17.10
C GLY A 194 0.68 1.36 -15.90
N ASP A 195 -0.10 2.42 -15.87
CA ASP A 195 -0.18 3.33 -14.73
C ASP A 195 -1.15 2.78 -13.69
N LEU A 196 -0.66 1.85 -12.87
CA LEU A 196 -1.40 1.36 -11.71
C LEU A 196 -1.53 2.44 -10.61
N GLY A 197 -1.12 3.67 -10.91
CA GLY A 197 -1.06 4.74 -9.92
C GLY A 197 0.20 4.69 -9.04
N PHE A 198 1.17 3.85 -9.40
CA PHE A 198 2.46 3.82 -8.74
C PHE A 198 3.36 4.94 -9.31
N LYS A 199 3.26 6.14 -8.78
CA LYS A 199 4.35 7.12 -8.92
C LYS A 199 5.44 6.70 -7.95
N THR A 200 6.54 6.19 -8.51
CA THR A 200 7.83 6.00 -7.83
C THR A 200 8.30 7.30 -7.22
#